data_8f9359b2b496e8be29914e6785ebe0b2
#
_entry.id   8f9359b2b496e8be29914e6785ebe0b2
#
_cell.length_a   1.000
_cell.length_b   1.000
_cell.length_c   1.000
_cell.angle_alpha   90.00
_cell.angle_beta   90.00
_cell.angle_gamma   90.00
#
_symmetry.space_group_name_H-M   'P 1'
#
loop_
_entity.id
_entity.type
_entity.pdbx_description
1 polymer ?
#
loop_
_entity_poly.entity_id
_entity_poly.type
_entity_poly.pdbx_seq_one_letter_code
_entity_poly.pdbx_strand_id
1 'polypeptide(L)'
;GMTMAIVTHEMAFARDVSNRVFYMDQGLIYEEGSPKQIFDAPKKERTKVFINRIRNLVSKIKTQDFDFYALNGEIEGFCEKQLISKLMRTNLLRVVEELLILYKPYLSKIELELEIAHSEKTNQLSLICQTKGKKFNPLDNKDLEDDIGIKIIRKFTEVVEFKWADNQNRLELLFIN
;
A
#
# COMPACT_ATOMS: atom_id res chain seq x y z
N GLY A 1 38.74 0.98 -22.69
CA GLY A 1 37.45 1.52 -22.30
C GLY A 1 37.61 2.33 -21.02
N MET A 2 36.86 3.40 -20.89
CA MET A 2 36.85 4.25 -19.68
C MET A 2 35.73 3.80 -18.76
N THR A 3 36.02 3.61 -17.47
CA THR A 3 34.99 3.36 -16.45
C THR A 3 34.55 4.70 -15.90
N MET A 4 33.23 4.91 -15.83
CA MET A 4 32.65 6.16 -15.36
C MET A 4 31.56 5.87 -14.32
N ALA A 5 31.54 6.63 -13.22
CA ALA A 5 30.45 6.62 -12.25
C ALA A 5 29.66 7.93 -12.41
N ILE A 6 28.34 7.80 -12.51
CA ILE A 6 27.41 8.94 -12.64
C ILE A 6 26.44 8.90 -11.49
N VAL A 7 26.26 10.04 -10.80
CA VAL A 7 25.22 10.23 -9.79
C VAL A 7 24.11 11.07 -10.41
N THR A 8 22.90 10.55 -10.44
CA THR A 8 21.75 11.23 -11.03
C THR A 8 20.47 10.82 -10.35
N HIS A 9 19.45 11.67 -10.39
CA HIS A 9 18.06 11.37 -10.02
C HIS A 9 17.19 11.09 -11.27
N GLU A 10 17.76 11.21 -12.46
CA GLU A 10 17.10 10.95 -13.74
C GLU A 10 17.08 9.45 -14.04
N MET A 11 15.98 8.77 -13.67
CA MET A 11 15.88 7.31 -13.79
C MET A 11 15.95 6.81 -15.23
N ALA A 12 15.34 7.55 -16.19
CA ALA A 12 15.39 7.19 -17.61
C ALA A 12 16.83 7.24 -18.13
N PHE A 13 17.54 8.34 -17.86
CA PHE A 13 18.95 8.47 -18.23
C PHE A 13 19.82 7.38 -17.61
N ALA A 14 19.67 7.15 -16.29
CA ALA A 14 20.44 6.09 -15.62
C ALA A 14 20.18 4.70 -16.24
N ARG A 15 18.94 4.41 -16.63
CA ARG A 15 18.56 3.15 -17.30
C ARG A 15 19.27 2.99 -18.64
N ASP A 16 19.30 4.06 -19.45
CA ASP A 16 19.77 3.98 -20.84
C ASP A 16 21.29 3.94 -20.97
N VAL A 17 22.02 4.60 -20.05
CA VAL A 17 23.47 4.75 -20.18
C VAL A 17 24.28 3.80 -19.30
N SER A 18 23.67 3.17 -18.30
CA SER A 18 24.42 2.34 -17.36
C SER A 18 24.37 0.85 -17.69
N ASN A 19 25.41 0.13 -17.29
CA ASN A 19 25.42 -1.33 -17.28
C ASN A 19 25.32 -1.90 -15.85
N ARG A 20 25.45 -1.04 -14.83
CA ARG A 20 25.31 -1.37 -13.40
C ARG A 20 24.75 -0.17 -12.65
N VAL A 21 23.76 -0.41 -11.82
CA VAL A 21 23.06 0.61 -11.04
C VAL A 21 23.21 0.33 -9.56
N PHE A 22 23.48 1.38 -8.79
CA PHE A 22 23.48 1.39 -7.34
C PHE A 22 22.36 2.30 -6.86
N TYR A 23 21.37 1.73 -6.18
CA TYR A 23 20.41 2.54 -5.43
C TYR A 23 20.97 2.86 -4.07
N MET A 24 21.18 4.15 -3.81
CA MET A 24 21.71 4.65 -2.55
C MET A 24 20.61 5.33 -1.73
N ASP A 25 20.57 5.01 -0.43
CA ASP A 25 19.69 5.64 0.53
C ASP A 25 20.45 5.89 1.84
N GLN A 26 20.31 7.09 2.42
CA GLN A 26 20.99 7.50 3.66
C GLN A 26 22.52 7.24 3.66
N GLY A 27 23.17 7.43 2.52
CA GLY A 27 24.62 7.25 2.38
C GLY A 27 25.10 5.81 2.22
N LEU A 28 24.19 4.85 2.15
CA LEU A 28 24.49 3.43 1.96
C LEU A 28 24.00 2.94 0.61
N ILE A 29 24.74 2.00 0.00
CA ILE A 29 24.25 1.25 -1.15
C ILE A 29 23.21 0.26 -0.65
N TYR A 30 21.96 0.56 -0.95
CA TYR A 30 20.81 -0.24 -0.48
C TYR A 30 20.55 -1.44 -1.41
N GLU A 31 20.61 -1.21 -2.72
CA GLU A 31 20.49 -2.27 -3.72
C GLU A 31 21.40 -2.00 -4.91
N GLU A 32 21.88 -3.08 -5.52
CA GLU A 32 22.77 -3.07 -6.66
C GLU A 32 22.32 -4.12 -7.68
N GLY A 33 22.39 -3.79 -8.97
CA GLY A 33 22.04 -4.70 -10.03
C GLY A 33 22.17 -4.12 -11.43
N SER A 34 21.73 -4.91 -12.42
CA SER A 34 21.56 -4.39 -13.78
C SER A 34 20.43 -3.37 -13.84
N PRO A 35 20.43 -2.47 -14.86
CA PRO A 35 19.31 -1.53 -15.04
C PRO A 35 17.95 -2.24 -15.05
N LYS A 36 17.83 -3.35 -15.77
CA LYS A 36 16.60 -4.14 -15.82
C LYS A 36 16.17 -4.62 -14.43
N GLN A 37 17.10 -5.11 -13.61
CA GLN A 37 16.76 -5.56 -12.26
C GLN A 37 16.29 -4.41 -11.38
N ILE A 38 17.04 -3.29 -11.34
CA ILE A 38 16.74 -2.18 -10.42
C ILE A 38 15.46 -1.44 -10.81
N PHE A 39 15.23 -1.21 -12.12
CA PHE A 39 14.12 -0.39 -12.58
C PHE A 39 12.84 -1.17 -12.89
N ASP A 40 12.93 -2.48 -13.21
CA ASP A 40 11.75 -3.27 -13.59
C ASP A 40 11.37 -4.32 -12.55
N ALA A 41 12.35 -4.86 -11.82
CA ALA A 41 12.14 -5.92 -10.85
C ALA A 41 13.04 -5.74 -9.60
N PRO A 42 12.92 -4.60 -8.88
CA PRO A 42 13.70 -4.36 -7.68
C PRO A 42 13.34 -5.39 -6.60
N LYS A 43 14.34 -5.89 -5.88
CA LYS A 43 14.18 -6.93 -4.86
C LYS A 43 13.89 -6.34 -3.49
N LYS A 44 14.49 -5.17 -3.21
CA LYS A 44 14.37 -4.55 -1.88
C LYS A 44 13.23 -3.53 -1.83
N GLU A 45 12.51 -3.52 -0.72
CA GLU A 45 11.28 -2.75 -0.55
C GLU A 45 11.49 -1.24 -0.78
N ARG A 46 12.53 -0.65 -0.18
CA ARG A 46 12.82 0.79 -0.39
C ARG A 46 13.11 1.13 -1.85
N THR A 47 13.79 0.22 -2.57
CA THR A 47 14.03 0.39 -4.00
C THR A 47 12.71 0.38 -4.79
N LYS A 48 11.80 -0.55 -4.46
CA LYS A 48 10.46 -0.61 -5.08
C LYS A 48 9.68 0.68 -4.85
N VAL A 49 9.65 1.15 -3.60
CA VAL A 49 8.98 2.40 -3.22
C VAL A 49 9.53 3.58 -4.02
N PHE A 50 10.86 3.71 -4.10
CA PHE A 50 11.52 4.77 -4.84
C PHE A 50 11.23 4.70 -6.35
N ILE A 51 11.44 3.52 -6.97
CA ILE A 51 11.30 3.33 -8.42
C ILE A 51 9.84 3.49 -8.87
N ASN A 52 8.88 3.01 -8.07
CA ASN A 52 7.46 3.10 -8.37
C ASN A 52 6.84 4.42 -7.90
N ARG A 53 7.61 5.27 -7.24
CA ARG A 53 7.12 6.53 -6.64
C ARG A 53 5.89 6.29 -5.77
N ILE A 54 5.99 5.30 -4.87
CA ILE A 54 4.89 4.96 -3.98
C ILE A 54 4.79 6.04 -2.88
N ARG A 55 3.58 6.56 -2.70
CA ARG A 55 3.21 7.48 -1.63
C ARG A 55 2.23 6.79 -0.71
N ASN A 56 2.44 6.92 0.59
CA ASN A 56 1.65 6.23 1.59
C ASN A 56 0.98 7.22 2.53
N LEU A 57 -0.23 6.89 2.95
CA LEU A 57 -0.91 7.42 4.13
C LEU A 57 -1.06 6.27 5.11
N VAL A 58 -0.59 6.44 6.35
CA VAL A 58 -0.69 5.41 7.40
C VAL A 58 -1.47 5.98 8.57
N SER A 59 -2.54 5.31 8.96
CA SER A 59 -3.38 5.67 10.11
C SER A 59 -3.49 4.51 11.08
N LYS A 60 -3.39 4.79 12.40
CA LYS A 60 -3.48 3.77 13.46
C LYS A 60 -4.77 3.93 14.24
N ILE A 61 -5.56 2.87 14.24
CA ILE A 61 -6.88 2.82 14.88
C ILE A 61 -6.79 1.87 16.08
N LYS A 62 -6.97 2.43 17.29
CA LYS A 62 -6.74 1.71 18.56
C LYS A 62 -8.02 1.42 19.33
N THR A 63 -9.09 2.13 19.02
CA THR A 63 -10.36 2.05 19.78
C THR A 63 -11.55 2.02 18.84
N GLN A 64 -12.69 1.54 19.34
CA GLN A 64 -13.94 1.53 18.59
C GLN A 64 -14.51 2.95 18.36
N ASP A 65 -14.11 3.89 19.22
CA ASP A 65 -14.57 5.30 19.20
C ASP A 65 -13.55 6.19 18.49
N PHE A 66 -12.92 5.67 17.40
CA PHE A 66 -12.02 6.48 16.58
C PHE A 66 -12.81 7.54 15.78
N ASP A 67 -12.16 8.66 15.51
CA ASP A 67 -12.76 9.75 14.73
C ASP A 67 -12.77 9.40 13.23
N PHE A 68 -13.91 8.87 12.77
CA PHE A 68 -14.11 8.50 11.37
C PHE A 68 -14.06 9.70 10.42
N TYR A 69 -14.55 10.86 10.88
CA TYR A 69 -14.54 12.08 10.06
C TYR A 69 -13.11 12.61 9.87
N ALA A 70 -12.30 12.59 10.93
CA ALA A 70 -10.90 12.97 10.83
C ALA A 70 -10.15 12.03 9.87
N LEU A 71 -10.34 10.72 9.98
CA LEU A 71 -9.75 9.74 9.06
C LEU A 71 -10.16 9.99 7.60
N ASN A 72 -11.45 10.24 7.34
CA ASN A 72 -11.92 10.56 6.00
C ASN A 72 -11.27 11.83 5.45
N GLY A 73 -11.12 12.87 6.27
CA GLY A 73 -10.43 14.09 5.89
C GLY A 73 -8.95 13.86 5.52
N GLU A 74 -8.24 13.00 6.27
CA GLU A 74 -6.86 12.59 5.94
C GLU A 74 -6.80 11.86 4.59
N ILE A 75 -7.73 10.93 4.34
CA ILE A 75 -7.81 10.17 3.09
C ILE A 75 -8.13 11.09 1.90
N GLU A 76 -9.09 12.01 2.05
CA GLU A 76 -9.42 12.98 1.02
C GLU A 76 -8.22 13.88 0.69
N GLY A 77 -7.56 14.42 1.70
CA GLY A 77 -6.35 15.24 1.54
C GLY A 77 -5.20 14.48 0.88
N PHE A 78 -5.03 13.19 1.19
CA PHE A 78 -4.07 12.33 0.52
C PHE A 78 -4.44 12.15 -0.97
N CYS A 79 -5.71 11.83 -1.27
CA CYS A 79 -6.19 11.65 -2.63
C CYS A 79 -6.03 12.91 -3.48
N GLU A 80 -6.28 14.09 -2.92
CA GLU A 80 -6.08 15.37 -3.60
C GLU A 80 -4.61 15.63 -3.92
N LYS A 81 -3.72 15.42 -2.97
CA LYS A 81 -2.27 15.57 -3.16
C LYS A 81 -1.71 14.61 -4.21
N GLN A 82 -2.27 13.41 -4.30
CA GLN A 82 -1.85 12.39 -5.27
C GLN A 82 -2.61 12.45 -6.58
N LEU A 83 -3.50 13.43 -6.78
CA LEU A 83 -4.34 13.60 -7.97
C LEU A 83 -5.17 12.34 -8.31
N ILE A 84 -5.59 11.61 -7.28
CA ILE A 84 -6.44 10.42 -7.43
C ILE A 84 -7.83 10.87 -7.91
N SER A 85 -8.37 10.19 -8.92
CA SER A 85 -9.66 10.54 -9.50
C SER A 85 -10.79 10.53 -8.47
N LYS A 86 -11.83 11.36 -8.70
CA LYS A 86 -13.00 11.43 -7.82
C LYS A 86 -13.68 10.06 -7.67
N LEU A 87 -13.76 9.28 -8.74
CA LEU A 87 -14.36 7.95 -8.72
C LEU A 87 -13.56 7.01 -7.81
N MET A 88 -12.24 6.96 -8.00
CA MET A 88 -11.35 6.11 -7.22
C MET A 88 -11.35 6.52 -5.74
N ARG A 89 -11.34 7.83 -5.44
CA ARG A 89 -11.49 8.35 -4.07
C ARG A 89 -12.79 7.87 -3.43
N THR A 90 -13.92 7.97 -4.14
CA THR A 90 -15.22 7.53 -3.63
C THR A 90 -15.22 6.02 -3.34
N ASN A 91 -14.62 5.22 -4.23
CA ASN A 91 -14.52 3.77 -4.03
C ASN A 91 -13.61 3.43 -2.84
N LEU A 92 -12.48 4.14 -2.69
CA LEU A 92 -11.57 3.99 -1.56
C LEU A 92 -12.29 4.24 -0.23
N LEU A 93 -12.98 5.38 -0.11
CA LEU A 93 -13.71 5.73 1.12
C LEU A 93 -14.77 4.68 1.48
N ARG A 94 -15.51 4.18 0.50
CA ARG A 94 -16.49 3.09 0.71
C ARG A 94 -15.83 1.80 1.20
N VAL A 95 -14.74 1.38 0.55
CA VAL A 95 -14.04 0.17 0.95
C VAL A 95 -13.45 0.30 2.35
N VAL A 96 -12.86 1.47 2.68
CA VAL A 96 -12.34 1.74 4.02
C VAL A 96 -13.46 1.69 5.06
N GLU A 97 -14.61 2.30 4.79
CA GLU A 97 -15.77 2.27 5.70
C GLU A 97 -16.22 0.83 6.00
N GLU A 98 -16.42 0.02 4.96
CA GLU A 98 -16.85 -1.38 5.13
C GLU A 98 -15.80 -2.22 5.86
N LEU A 99 -14.51 -2.05 5.55
CA LEU A 99 -13.43 -2.72 6.29
C LEU A 99 -13.42 -2.33 7.77
N LEU A 100 -13.60 -1.05 8.08
CA LEU A 100 -13.64 -0.58 9.45
C LEU A 100 -14.85 -1.14 10.22
N ILE A 101 -16.00 -1.30 9.56
CA ILE A 101 -17.17 -1.98 10.15
C ILE A 101 -16.81 -3.44 10.51
N LEU A 102 -16.13 -4.16 9.62
CA LEU A 102 -15.68 -5.54 9.87
C LEU A 102 -14.63 -5.64 11.01
N TYR A 103 -13.73 -4.67 11.14
CA TYR A 103 -12.73 -4.64 12.20
C TYR A 103 -13.28 -4.12 13.54
N LYS A 104 -14.32 -3.27 13.52
CA LYS A 104 -14.85 -2.56 14.72
C LYS A 104 -15.08 -3.45 15.94
N PRO A 105 -15.68 -4.67 15.84
CA PRO A 105 -15.90 -5.54 17.00
C PRO A 105 -14.60 -5.98 17.69
N TYR A 106 -13.48 -5.91 17.00
CA TYR A 106 -12.18 -6.39 17.47
C TYR A 106 -11.28 -5.27 17.98
N LEU A 107 -11.54 -3.99 17.63
CA LEU A 107 -10.69 -2.85 17.97
C LEU A 107 -10.52 -2.58 19.47
N SER A 108 -11.32 -3.19 20.33
CA SER A 108 -11.09 -3.17 21.79
C SER A 108 -9.93 -4.07 22.23
N LYS A 109 -9.47 -4.98 21.35
CA LYS A 109 -8.45 -6.00 21.66
C LYS A 109 -7.25 -5.96 20.71
N ILE A 110 -7.42 -5.32 19.55
CA ILE A 110 -6.37 -5.22 18.52
C ILE A 110 -6.20 -3.76 18.09
N GLU A 111 -4.99 -3.40 17.72
CA GLU A 111 -4.69 -2.15 16.99
C GLU A 111 -4.69 -2.47 15.50
N LEU A 112 -5.42 -1.68 14.72
CA LEU A 112 -5.42 -1.75 13.26
C LEU A 112 -4.53 -0.64 12.70
N GLU A 113 -3.50 -1.02 11.96
CA GLU A 113 -2.74 -0.11 11.12
C GLU A 113 -3.30 -0.21 9.70
N LEU A 114 -3.83 0.92 9.22
CA LEU A 114 -4.39 1.09 7.89
C LEU A 114 -3.40 1.88 7.05
N GLU A 115 -2.91 1.30 5.97
CA GLU A 115 -2.01 1.95 5.04
C GLU A 115 -2.68 2.03 3.66
N ILE A 116 -2.76 3.24 3.11
CA ILE A 116 -3.17 3.49 1.75
C ILE A 116 -1.92 3.82 0.96
N ALA A 117 -1.63 3.06 -0.10
CA ALA A 117 -0.46 3.25 -0.94
C ALA A 117 -0.89 3.55 -2.39
N HIS A 118 -0.32 4.59 -2.97
CA HIS A 118 -0.53 4.98 -4.35
C HIS A 118 0.79 5.00 -5.11
N SER A 119 0.85 4.28 -6.24
CA SER A 119 1.98 4.28 -7.16
C SER A 119 1.75 5.32 -8.24
N GLU A 120 2.51 6.41 -8.23
CA GLU A 120 2.45 7.45 -9.26
C GLU A 120 2.81 6.89 -10.66
N LYS A 121 3.67 5.87 -10.71
CA LYS A 121 4.14 5.26 -11.96
C LYS A 121 3.05 4.45 -12.66
N THR A 122 2.27 3.69 -11.91
CA THR A 122 1.26 2.77 -12.45
C THR A 122 -0.16 3.25 -12.24
N ASN A 123 -0.33 4.36 -11.51
CA ASN A 123 -1.62 4.86 -11.02
C ASN A 123 -2.40 3.82 -10.22
N GLN A 124 -1.68 2.89 -9.56
CA GLN A 124 -2.24 1.82 -8.78
C GLN A 124 -2.47 2.25 -7.34
N LEU A 125 -3.66 1.98 -6.83
CA LEU A 125 -4.04 2.22 -5.44
C LEU A 125 -4.17 0.89 -4.71
N SER A 126 -3.57 0.77 -3.53
CA SER A 126 -3.72 -0.38 -2.65
C SER A 126 -4.07 0.05 -1.22
N LEU A 127 -4.73 -0.85 -0.51
CA LEU A 127 -5.10 -0.71 0.89
C LEU A 127 -4.57 -1.90 1.66
N ILE A 128 -3.78 -1.63 2.70
CA ILE A 128 -3.14 -2.64 3.52
C ILE A 128 -3.66 -2.49 4.94
N CYS A 129 -4.19 -3.58 5.48
CA CYS A 129 -4.64 -3.68 6.87
C CYS A 129 -3.69 -4.60 7.64
N GLN A 130 -3.08 -4.08 8.71
CA GLN A 130 -2.20 -4.86 9.57
C GLN A 130 -2.72 -4.87 11.00
N THR A 131 -2.74 -6.06 11.62
CA THR A 131 -3.09 -6.24 13.03
C THR A 131 -2.16 -7.24 13.69
N LYS A 132 -1.93 -7.08 15.00
CA LYS A 132 -1.18 -8.07 15.79
C LYS A 132 -2.14 -9.05 16.44
N GLY A 133 -1.70 -10.31 16.59
CA GLY A 133 -2.44 -11.32 17.34
C GLY A 133 -2.70 -12.61 16.58
N LYS A 134 -3.71 -13.36 17.02
CA LYS A 134 -4.12 -14.62 16.38
C LYS A 134 -4.48 -14.39 14.92
N LYS A 135 -4.34 -15.45 14.10
CA LYS A 135 -4.75 -15.43 12.69
C LYS A 135 -6.20 -14.94 12.57
N PHE A 136 -6.40 -13.86 11.85
CA PHE A 136 -7.70 -13.25 11.63
C PHE A 136 -7.74 -12.54 10.28
N ASN A 137 -8.60 -13.02 9.38
CA ASN A 137 -8.90 -12.35 8.11
C ASN A 137 -10.39 -11.93 8.16
N PRO A 138 -10.70 -10.65 8.13
CA PRO A 138 -12.09 -10.18 8.22
C PRO A 138 -12.96 -10.61 7.01
N LEU A 139 -12.33 -10.99 5.87
CA LEU A 139 -13.03 -11.40 4.66
C LEU A 139 -13.33 -12.90 4.60
N ASP A 140 -12.79 -13.71 5.53
CA ASP A 140 -12.96 -15.18 5.56
C ASP A 140 -14.13 -15.64 6.43
N ASN A 141 -14.95 -14.73 6.95
CA ASN A 141 -16.08 -15.11 7.78
C ASN A 141 -17.22 -15.67 6.91
N LYS A 142 -17.43 -16.98 6.98
CA LYS A 142 -18.47 -17.70 6.21
C LYS A 142 -19.89 -17.23 6.54
N ASP A 143 -20.14 -16.76 7.75
CA ASP A 143 -21.42 -16.23 8.16
C ASP A 143 -21.76 -14.89 7.50
N LEU A 144 -20.77 -14.26 6.86
CA LEU A 144 -20.87 -12.96 6.19
C LEU A 144 -20.72 -13.05 4.66
N GLU A 145 -20.83 -14.24 4.05
CA GLU A 145 -20.72 -14.38 2.58
C GLU A 145 -21.77 -13.53 1.83
N ASP A 146 -22.93 -13.34 2.44
CA ASP A 146 -24.03 -12.50 1.91
C ASP A 146 -23.99 -11.05 2.39
N ASP A 147 -23.00 -10.68 3.22
CA ASP A 147 -22.85 -9.31 3.73
C ASP A 147 -22.60 -8.31 2.60
N ILE A 148 -23.38 -7.23 2.62
CA ILE A 148 -23.31 -6.18 1.59
C ILE A 148 -21.95 -5.50 1.60
N GLY A 149 -21.34 -5.30 2.78
CA GLY A 149 -20.03 -4.68 2.93
C GLY A 149 -18.94 -5.51 2.24
N ILE A 150 -18.94 -6.84 2.44
CA ILE A 150 -17.99 -7.75 1.74
C ILE A 150 -18.21 -7.71 0.23
N LYS A 151 -19.47 -7.66 -0.24
CA LYS A 151 -19.78 -7.52 -1.68
C LYS A 151 -19.26 -6.18 -2.23
N ILE A 152 -19.36 -5.10 -1.47
CA ILE A 152 -18.79 -3.78 -1.85
C ILE A 152 -17.26 -3.87 -1.95
N ILE A 153 -16.59 -4.42 -0.94
CA ILE A 153 -15.14 -4.59 -0.96
C ILE A 153 -14.72 -5.38 -2.19
N ARG A 154 -15.30 -6.56 -2.42
CA ARG A 154 -14.97 -7.44 -3.56
C ARG A 154 -15.32 -6.83 -4.92
N LYS A 155 -16.26 -5.89 -4.98
CA LYS A 155 -16.61 -5.17 -6.22
C LYS A 155 -15.54 -4.20 -6.67
N PHE A 156 -14.87 -3.53 -5.72
CA PHE A 156 -13.93 -2.46 -6.01
C PHE A 156 -12.46 -2.87 -5.83
N THR A 157 -12.23 -4.05 -5.24
CA THR A 157 -10.87 -4.54 -4.98
C THR A 157 -10.75 -6.03 -5.30
N GLU A 158 -9.51 -6.45 -5.52
CA GLU A 158 -9.12 -7.85 -5.47
C GLU A 158 -8.17 -8.09 -4.29
N VAL A 159 -8.22 -9.27 -3.70
CA VAL A 159 -7.31 -9.68 -2.63
C VAL A 159 -6.00 -10.09 -3.27
N VAL A 160 -4.97 -9.28 -3.05
CA VAL A 160 -3.63 -9.59 -3.54
C VAL A 160 -2.96 -10.63 -2.64
N GLU A 161 -3.05 -10.43 -1.33
CA GLU A 161 -2.45 -11.33 -0.36
C GLU A 161 -3.14 -11.21 1.01
N PHE A 162 -3.38 -12.37 1.64
CA PHE A 162 -3.54 -12.45 3.09
C PHE A 162 -2.43 -13.29 3.67
N LYS A 163 -1.67 -12.72 4.62
CA LYS A 163 -0.54 -13.37 5.27
C LYS A 163 -0.66 -13.26 6.78
N TRP A 164 -0.44 -14.37 7.46
CA TRP A 164 -0.23 -14.41 8.90
C TRP A 164 1.14 -14.99 9.19
N ALA A 165 2.02 -14.19 9.76
CA ALA A 165 3.37 -14.56 10.15
C ALA A 165 3.80 -13.71 11.34
N ASP A 166 4.65 -14.25 12.20
CA ASP A 166 5.23 -13.55 13.36
C ASP A 166 4.18 -12.84 14.24
N ASN A 167 3.04 -13.49 14.44
CA ASN A 167 1.90 -12.96 15.20
C ASN A 167 1.32 -11.67 14.62
N GLN A 168 1.46 -11.48 13.30
CA GLN A 168 0.88 -10.36 12.54
C GLN A 168 -0.01 -10.87 11.41
N ASN A 169 -1.17 -10.24 11.25
CA ASN A 169 -2.04 -10.39 10.10
C ASN A 169 -1.79 -9.22 9.15
N ARG A 170 -1.65 -9.50 7.86
CA ARG A 170 -1.54 -8.51 6.80
C ARG A 170 -2.51 -8.89 5.68
N LEU A 171 -3.49 -8.04 5.46
CA LEU A 171 -4.42 -8.12 4.34
C LEU A 171 -4.08 -6.99 3.37
N GLU A 172 -3.84 -7.32 2.12
CA GLU A 172 -3.59 -6.36 1.05
C GLU A 172 -4.67 -6.47 -0.02
N LEU A 173 -5.28 -5.34 -0.32
CA LEU A 173 -6.31 -5.18 -1.33
C LEU A 173 -5.81 -4.24 -2.41
N LEU A 174 -5.98 -4.63 -3.67
CA LEU A 174 -5.65 -3.82 -4.83
C LEU A 174 -6.93 -3.28 -5.45
N PHE A 175 -7.02 -1.98 -5.68
CA PHE A 175 -8.19 -1.38 -6.32
C PHE A 175 -8.22 -1.71 -7.81
N ILE A 176 -9.40 -2.09 -8.29
CA ILE A 176 -9.68 -2.34 -9.70
C ILE A 176 -9.96 -0.98 -10.36
N ASN A 177 -9.25 -0.70 -11.47
CA ASN A 177 -9.40 0.54 -12.25
C ASN A 177 -10.69 0.56 -13.07
#